data_0ca294e47e7d11201c106802c1100198
#
_entry.id   0ca294e47e7d11201c106802c1100198
#
_cell.length_a   1.000
_cell.length_b   1.000
_cell.length_c   1.000
_cell.angle_alpha   90.00
_cell.angle_beta   90.00
_cell.angle_gamma   90.00
#
_symmetry.space_group_name_H-M   'P 1'
#
loop_
_entity.id
_entity.type
_entity.pdbx_description
1 polymer ?
#
loop_
_entity_poly.entity_id
_entity_poly.type
_entity_poly.pdbx_seq_one_letter_code
_entity_poly.pdbx_strand_id
1 'polypeptide(L)'
;GETLPAAVVQLLSILVVSACSILLVSANRHTSPYPVYPLGLSYLKTYLERTISGIRVDMADCNLLTDGQLAERIRMLAPRYIGLSLRNVDGANSLDRRGFLPQYRALADVIRAASDAPLIIGGAGFSIYPEAFMRELGADYGIHGEGEGPLAELIGALERGRTEID
;
A
#
# COMPACT_ATOMS: atom_id res chain seq x y z
N GLY A 1 -10.35 37.38 20.92
CA GLY A 1 -9.94 36.17 20.27
C GLY A 1 -8.48 35.90 20.59
N GLU A 2 -8.19 34.95 21.48
CA GLU A 2 -6.82 34.55 21.81
C GLU A 2 -6.29 33.70 20.65
N THR A 3 -5.29 34.21 19.96
CA THR A 3 -4.49 33.45 19.01
C THR A 3 -3.53 32.57 19.79
N LEU A 4 -3.57 31.28 19.58
CA LEU A 4 -2.63 30.30 20.16
C LEU A 4 -1.18 30.71 19.82
N PRO A 5 -0.23 30.62 20.78
CA PRO A 5 1.17 30.90 20.50
C PRO A 5 1.72 30.02 19.36
N ALA A 6 2.58 30.58 18.52
CA ALA A 6 3.16 29.88 17.38
C ALA A 6 3.82 28.54 17.76
N ALA A 7 4.42 28.46 18.95
CA ALA A 7 4.99 27.23 19.51
C ALA A 7 3.94 26.14 19.77
N VAL A 8 2.72 26.52 20.16
CA VAL A 8 1.62 25.56 20.38
C VAL A 8 1.05 25.06 19.04
N VAL A 9 0.97 25.95 18.04
CA VAL A 9 0.56 25.59 16.67
C VAL A 9 1.61 24.66 16.04
N GLN A 10 2.89 24.90 16.30
CA GLN A 10 3.99 24.07 15.81
C GLN A 10 4.06 22.71 16.53
N LEU A 11 3.77 22.66 17.84
CA LEU A 11 3.65 21.41 18.60
C LEU A 11 2.42 20.60 18.16
N LEU A 12 1.29 21.24 17.89
CA LEU A 12 0.10 20.59 17.34
C LEU A 12 0.33 20.07 15.91
N SER A 13 1.06 20.79 15.06
CA SER A 13 1.44 20.30 13.73
C SER A 13 2.44 19.13 13.79
N ILE A 14 3.36 19.11 14.75
CA ILE A 14 4.28 17.98 15.00
C ILE A 14 3.52 16.76 15.56
N LEU A 15 2.53 16.95 16.41
CA LEU A 15 1.67 15.89 16.93
C LEU A 15 0.73 15.29 15.87
N VAL A 16 0.30 16.09 14.90
CA VAL A 16 -0.54 15.61 13.77
C VAL A 16 0.27 14.86 12.71
N VAL A 17 1.58 15.10 12.61
CA VAL A 17 2.46 14.46 11.60
C VAL A 17 2.92 13.05 12.01
N SER A 18 2.68 12.60 13.25
CA SER A 18 3.13 11.29 13.74
C SER A 18 2.04 10.22 13.87
N ALA A 19 0.88 10.40 13.28
CA ALA A 19 -0.09 9.31 13.23
C ALA A 19 0.37 8.25 12.22
N CYS A 20 0.50 7.00 12.67
CA CYS A 20 0.74 5.86 11.79
C CYS A 20 -0.30 5.86 10.66
N SER A 21 0.14 5.78 9.41
CA SER A 21 -0.77 5.81 8.25
C SER A 21 -0.29 4.90 7.14
N ILE A 22 -1.23 4.23 6.49
CA ILE A 22 -0.96 3.38 5.34
C ILE A 22 -1.96 3.65 4.22
N LEU A 23 -1.47 3.69 2.99
CA LEU A 23 -2.29 3.65 1.78
C LEU A 23 -2.26 2.25 1.20
N LEU A 24 -3.40 1.58 1.17
CA LEU A 24 -3.57 0.27 0.54
C LEU A 24 -3.96 0.45 -0.92
N VAL A 25 -3.14 -0.02 -1.84
CA VAL A 25 -3.32 0.12 -3.29
C VAL A 25 -3.70 -1.22 -3.89
N SER A 26 -4.84 -1.29 -4.58
CA SER A 26 -5.21 -2.41 -5.44
C SER A 26 -4.57 -2.23 -6.81
N ALA A 27 -3.65 -3.12 -7.17
CA ALA A 27 -2.95 -3.07 -8.46
C ALA A 27 -3.79 -3.56 -9.65
N ASN A 28 -5.01 -4.05 -9.40
CA ASN A 28 -5.87 -4.58 -10.46
C ASN A 28 -6.32 -3.46 -11.40
N ARG A 29 -6.19 -3.70 -12.72
CA ARG A 29 -6.65 -2.83 -13.80
C ARG A 29 -7.52 -3.56 -14.81
N HIS A 30 -7.97 -4.74 -14.43
CA HIS A 30 -8.80 -5.57 -15.30
C HIS A 30 -10.27 -5.22 -15.09
N THR A 31 -10.88 -4.64 -16.11
CA THR A 31 -12.26 -4.14 -16.05
C THR A 31 -13.27 -5.00 -16.80
N SER A 32 -12.84 -6.08 -17.46
CA SER A 32 -13.72 -6.97 -18.23
C SER A 32 -14.07 -8.20 -17.40
N PRO A 33 -15.34 -8.63 -17.34
CA PRO A 33 -16.54 -7.98 -17.87
C PRO A 33 -16.97 -6.73 -17.08
N TYR A 34 -16.46 -6.55 -15.86
CA TYR A 34 -16.65 -5.37 -15.00
C TYR A 34 -15.50 -5.28 -13.99
N PRO A 35 -15.21 -4.07 -13.49
CA PRO A 35 -14.19 -3.90 -12.46
C PRO A 35 -14.60 -4.61 -11.16
N VAL A 36 -13.65 -5.33 -10.56
CA VAL A 36 -13.89 -6.07 -9.32
C VAL A 36 -13.44 -5.24 -8.14
N TYR A 37 -14.34 -4.98 -7.22
CA TYR A 37 -14.06 -4.27 -5.99
C TYR A 37 -12.98 -4.99 -5.16
N PRO A 38 -11.98 -4.29 -4.60
CA PRO A 38 -10.89 -4.89 -3.84
C PRO A 38 -11.32 -5.26 -2.41
N LEU A 39 -12.21 -6.25 -2.28
CA LEU A 39 -12.81 -6.65 -1.02
C LEU A 39 -11.77 -7.06 0.03
N GLY A 40 -10.69 -7.76 -0.38
CA GLY A 40 -9.59 -8.14 0.51
C GLY A 40 -8.92 -6.93 1.18
N LEU A 41 -8.76 -5.81 0.44
CA LEU A 41 -8.22 -4.58 1.03
C LEU A 41 -9.18 -3.93 2.03
N SER A 42 -10.50 -4.09 1.85
CA SER A 42 -11.49 -3.59 2.82
C SER A 42 -11.46 -4.39 4.12
N TYR A 43 -11.26 -5.70 4.04
CA TYR A 43 -11.04 -6.53 5.24
C TYR A 43 -9.74 -6.13 5.94
N LEU A 44 -8.66 -6.00 5.19
CA LEU A 44 -7.36 -5.60 5.70
C LEU A 44 -7.43 -4.21 6.38
N LYS A 45 -8.08 -3.23 5.74
CA LYS A 45 -8.33 -1.92 6.33
C LYS A 45 -9.05 -2.04 7.68
N THR A 46 -10.17 -2.77 7.70
CA THR A 46 -10.98 -2.93 8.92
C THR A 46 -10.17 -3.61 10.03
N TYR A 47 -9.37 -4.61 9.68
CA TYR A 47 -8.53 -5.32 10.64
C TYR A 47 -7.46 -4.40 11.24
N LEU A 48 -6.73 -3.65 10.41
CA LEU A 48 -5.71 -2.72 10.85
C LEU A 48 -6.28 -1.63 11.76
N GLU A 49 -7.41 -1.02 11.39
CA GLU A 49 -8.08 0.02 12.19
C GLU A 49 -8.57 -0.48 13.55
N ARG A 50 -8.89 -1.78 13.67
CA ARG A 50 -9.27 -2.41 14.95
C ARG A 50 -8.07 -2.83 15.79
N THR A 51 -6.94 -3.18 15.15
CA THR A 51 -5.79 -3.78 15.82
C THR A 51 -4.75 -2.73 16.22
N ILE A 52 -4.57 -1.69 15.41
CA ILE A 52 -3.58 -0.64 15.65
C ILE A 52 -4.30 0.66 16.02
N SER A 53 -4.19 1.05 17.27
CA SER A 53 -4.85 2.27 17.76
C SER A 53 -4.32 3.52 17.05
N GLY A 54 -5.24 4.32 16.50
CA GLY A 54 -4.92 5.59 15.86
C GLY A 54 -4.30 5.48 14.46
N ILE A 55 -4.24 4.30 13.87
CA ILE A 55 -3.80 4.17 12.47
C ILE A 55 -4.84 4.79 11.51
N ARG A 56 -4.37 5.53 10.51
CA ARG A 56 -5.17 5.95 9.37
C ARG A 56 -4.93 5.01 8.20
N VAL A 57 -5.98 4.37 7.70
CA VAL A 57 -5.92 3.47 6.55
C VAL A 57 -6.74 4.02 5.40
N ASP A 58 -6.06 4.47 4.36
CA ASP A 58 -6.65 4.90 3.10
C ASP A 58 -6.58 3.78 2.05
N MET A 59 -7.46 3.82 1.05
CA MET A 59 -7.48 2.85 -0.05
C MET A 59 -7.44 3.56 -1.40
N ALA A 60 -6.75 2.97 -2.36
CA ALA A 60 -6.74 3.37 -3.76
C ALA A 60 -6.98 2.15 -4.66
N ASP A 61 -7.93 2.27 -5.59
CA ASP A 61 -8.23 1.23 -6.58
C ASP A 61 -7.77 1.68 -7.97
N CYS A 62 -6.78 0.98 -8.54
CA CYS A 62 -6.25 1.27 -9.87
C CYS A 62 -7.22 0.93 -11.01
N ASN A 63 -8.36 0.29 -10.75
CA ASN A 63 -9.47 0.25 -11.72
C ASN A 63 -10.13 1.62 -11.91
N LEU A 64 -10.05 2.51 -10.91
CA LEU A 64 -10.73 3.80 -10.88
C LEU A 64 -9.78 4.99 -11.04
N LEU A 65 -8.48 4.78 -10.90
CA LEU A 65 -7.47 5.83 -10.90
C LEU A 65 -6.46 5.64 -12.03
N THR A 66 -6.14 6.74 -12.70
CA THR A 66 -4.97 6.81 -13.58
C THR A 66 -3.68 6.88 -12.74
N ASP A 67 -2.53 6.66 -13.37
CA ASP A 67 -1.22 6.77 -12.71
C ASP A 67 -0.98 8.16 -12.12
N GLY A 68 -1.35 9.20 -12.85
CA GLY A 68 -1.25 10.59 -12.39
C GLY A 68 -2.11 10.86 -11.15
N GLN A 69 -3.36 10.38 -11.16
CA GLN A 69 -4.27 10.51 -10.01
C GLN A 69 -3.79 9.72 -8.79
N LEU A 70 -3.22 8.54 -9.00
CA LEU A 70 -2.62 7.77 -7.91
C LEU A 70 -1.41 8.51 -7.31
N ALA A 71 -0.51 9.01 -8.14
CA ALA A 71 0.65 9.77 -7.70
C ALA A 71 0.25 11.04 -6.92
N GLU A 72 -0.75 11.78 -7.41
CA GLU A 72 -1.29 12.94 -6.71
C GLU A 72 -1.90 12.56 -5.35
N ARG A 73 -2.68 11.49 -5.31
CA ARG A 73 -3.28 10.97 -4.07
C ARG A 73 -2.22 10.56 -3.04
N ILE A 74 -1.14 9.90 -3.48
CA ILE A 74 -0.02 9.54 -2.63
C ILE A 74 0.63 10.80 -2.03
N ARG A 75 0.91 11.83 -2.86
CA ARG A 75 1.51 13.07 -2.38
C ARG A 75 0.61 13.83 -1.40
N MET A 76 -0.70 13.88 -1.67
CA MET A 76 -1.68 14.53 -0.78
C MET A 76 -1.81 13.81 0.57
N LEU A 77 -1.88 12.50 0.56
CA LEU A 77 -2.05 11.70 1.78
C LEU A 77 -0.76 11.60 2.59
N ALA A 78 0.40 11.69 1.92
CA ALA A 78 1.72 11.50 2.50
C ALA A 78 1.76 10.30 3.46
N PRO A 79 1.39 9.09 3.00
CA PRO A 79 1.28 7.93 3.87
C PRO A 79 2.65 7.52 4.39
N ARG A 80 2.70 7.02 5.63
CA ARG A 80 3.94 6.50 6.23
C ARG A 80 4.34 5.14 5.67
N TYR A 81 3.36 4.38 5.17
CA TYR A 81 3.55 3.08 4.50
C TYR A 81 2.64 3.00 3.28
N ILE A 82 3.08 2.25 2.27
CA ILE A 82 2.25 1.94 1.09
C ILE A 82 2.18 0.43 0.93
N GLY A 83 0.96 -0.11 0.99
CA GLY A 83 0.69 -1.53 0.74
C GLY A 83 0.18 -1.72 -0.70
N LEU A 84 0.86 -2.53 -1.52
CA LEU A 84 0.47 -2.84 -2.89
C LEU A 84 -0.03 -4.28 -2.98
N SER A 85 -1.31 -4.46 -3.27
CA SER A 85 -1.93 -5.78 -3.41
C SER A 85 -1.90 -6.25 -4.87
N LEU A 86 -1.20 -7.36 -5.11
CA LEU A 86 -1.10 -8.03 -6.40
C LEU A 86 -2.10 -9.19 -6.44
N ARG A 87 -3.06 -9.11 -7.37
CA ARG A 87 -4.13 -10.11 -7.47
C ARG A 87 -3.82 -11.22 -8.47
N ASN A 88 -3.32 -10.85 -9.64
CA ASN A 88 -3.14 -11.74 -10.78
C ASN A 88 -1.65 -11.91 -11.10
N VAL A 89 -1.26 -13.05 -11.65
CA VAL A 89 0.12 -13.32 -12.09
C VAL A 89 0.21 -13.56 -13.59
N ASP A 90 -0.89 -14.05 -14.18
CA ASP A 90 -1.01 -14.29 -15.62
C ASP A 90 -2.38 -13.86 -16.13
N GLY A 91 -2.48 -13.59 -17.43
CA GLY A 91 -3.74 -13.37 -18.10
C GLY A 91 -4.51 -14.68 -18.22
N ALA A 92 -5.84 -14.62 -18.05
CA ALA A 92 -6.72 -15.76 -18.32
C ALA A 92 -6.61 -16.28 -19.78
N ASN A 93 -5.92 -15.55 -20.64
CA ASN A 93 -5.64 -15.91 -22.02
C ASN A 93 -4.23 -16.53 -22.10
N SER A 94 -4.15 -17.85 -22.27
CA SER A 94 -2.92 -18.63 -22.38
C SER A 94 -1.97 -18.19 -23.51
N LEU A 95 -2.41 -17.29 -24.39
CA LEU A 95 -1.61 -16.72 -25.48
C LEU A 95 -0.81 -15.49 -25.07
N ASP A 96 -1.13 -14.84 -23.94
CA ASP A 96 -0.36 -13.70 -23.43
C ASP A 96 0.66 -14.13 -22.38
N ARG A 97 1.86 -14.50 -22.85
CA ARG A 97 2.98 -14.93 -22.00
C ARG A 97 3.66 -13.80 -21.23
N ARG A 98 3.22 -12.54 -21.41
CA ARG A 98 3.87 -11.36 -20.78
C ARG A 98 3.44 -11.15 -19.35
N GLY A 99 2.35 -11.78 -18.90
CA GLY A 99 1.88 -11.67 -17.53
C GLY A 99 1.58 -10.24 -17.08
N PHE A 100 1.33 -10.06 -15.79
CA PHE A 100 1.06 -8.74 -15.18
C PHE A 100 2.32 -8.01 -14.70
N LEU A 101 3.49 -8.65 -14.73
CA LEU A 101 4.73 -8.09 -14.18
C LEU A 101 5.09 -6.70 -14.75
N PRO A 102 5.01 -6.43 -16.08
CA PRO A 102 5.30 -5.10 -16.61
C PRO A 102 4.36 -4.02 -16.06
N GLN A 103 3.08 -4.34 -15.86
CA GLN A 103 2.10 -3.41 -15.28
C GLN A 103 2.40 -3.12 -13.80
N TYR A 104 2.76 -4.14 -13.04
CA TYR A 104 3.12 -4.00 -11.63
C TYR A 104 4.41 -3.21 -11.45
N ARG A 105 5.40 -3.42 -12.34
CA ARG A 105 6.64 -2.66 -12.36
C ARG A 105 6.37 -1.18 -12.62
N ALA A 106 5.61 -0.85 -13.68
CA ALA A 106 5.22 0.52 -13.96
C ALA A 106 4.46 1.17 -12.80
N LEU A 107 3.60 0.42 -12.11
CA LEU A 107 2.88 0.92 -10.94
C LEU A 107 3.80 1.15 -9.74
N ALA A 108 4.76 0.26 -9.50
CA ALA A 108 5.78 0.44 -8.45
C ALA A 108 6.64 1.68 -8.74
N ASP A 109 7.01 1.93 -10.00
CA ASP A 109 7.75 3.13 -10.42
C ASP A 109 6.94 4.40 -10.14
N VAL A 110 5.63 4.40 -10.43
CA VAL A 110 4.73 5.54 -10.11
C VAL A 110 4.69 5.79 -8.60
N ILE A 111 4.57 4.75 -7.79
CA ILE A 111 4.56 4.84 -6.32
C ILE A 111 5.88 5.43 -5.82
N ARG A 112 7.02 4.90 -6.28
CA ARG A 112 8.36 5.35 -5.88
C ARG A 112 8.65 6.79 -6.31
N ALA A 113 8.17 7.21 -7.48
CA ALA A 113 8.30 8.60 -7.93
C ALA A 113 7.43 9.58 -7.12
N ALA A 114 6.43 9.08 -6.42
CA ALA A 114 5.50 9.90 -5.64
C ALA A 114 5.81 9.93 -4.12
N SER A 115 6.57 8.94 -3.59
CA SER A 115 6.84 8.80 -2.15
C SER A 115 8.06 7.92 -1.87
N ASP A 116 8.80 8.29 -0.82
CA ASP A 116 9.89 7.49 -0.23
C ASP A 116 9.38 6.51 0.87
N ALA A 117 8.07 6.45 1.10
CA ALA A 117 7.49 5.54 2.08
C ALA A 117 7.81 4.08 1.75
N PRO A 118 8.09 3.23 2.76
CA PRO A 118 8.29 1.81 2.55
C PRO A 118 7.14 1.18 1.76
N LEU A 119 7.50 0.45 0.70
CA LEU A 119 6.58 -0.29 -0.16
C LEU A 119 6.46 -1.73 0.33
N ILE A 120 5.27 -2.10 0.76
CA ILE A 120 4.92 -3.44 1.23
C ILE A 120 4.07 -4.10 0.15
N ILE A 121 4.48 -5.25 -0.37
CA ILE A 121 3.70 -5.97 -1.37
C ILE A 121 3.10 -7.25 -0.80
N GLY A 122 1.93 -7.61 -1.29
CA GLY A 122 1.21 -8.81 -0.85
C GLY A 122 0.06 -9.17 -1.80
N GLY A 123 -0.82 -10.04 -1.33
CA GLY A 123 -1.99 -10.50 -2.06
C GLY A 123 -1.78 -11.84 -2.76
N ALA A 124 -2.87 -12.41 -3.31
CA ALA A 124 -2.88 -13.76 -3.87
C ALA A 124 -1.85 -13.94 -5.00
N GLY A 125 -1.71 -12.94 -5.87
CA GLY A 125 -0.72 -12.99 -6.96
C GLY A 125 0.72 -12.97 -6.45
N PHE A 126 1.02 -12.14 -5.46
CA PHE A 126 2.34 -12.10 -4.82
C PHE A 126 2.73 -13.44 -4.23
N SER A 127 1.80 -14.11 -3.55
CA SER A 127 2.06 -15.37 -2.84
C SER A 127 2.43 -16.54 -3.74
N ILE A 128 2.25 -16.42 -5.07
CA ILE A 128 2.65 -17.45 -6.04
C ILE A 128 4.16 -17.39 -6.34
N TYR A 129 4.72 -16.17 -6.47
CA TYR A 129 6.12 -15.95 -6.81
C TYR A 129 6.75 -14.82 -5.98
N PRO A 130 6.81 -14.96 -4.63
CA PRO A 130 7.18 -13.84 -3.75
C PRO A 130 8.59 -13.29 -4.02
N GLU A 131 9.59 -14.16 -4.13
CA GLU A 131 10.97 -13.74 -4.37
C GLU A 131 11.15 -12.99 -5.70
N ALA A 132 10.46 -13.46 -6.74
CA ALA A 132 10.50 -12.81 -8.05
C ALA A 132 9.89 -11.41 -7.96
N PHE A 133 8.72 -11.25 -7.35
CA PHE A 133 8.08 -9.95 -7.21
C PHE A 133 8.86 -9.00 -6.31
N MET A 134 9.44 -9.47 -5.21
CA MET A 134 10.30 -8.65 -4.35
C MET A 134 11.45 -8.04 -5.16
N ARG A 135 12.16 -8.86 -5.90
CA ARG A 135 13.30 -8.41 -6.72
C ARG A 135 12.87 -7.47 -7.84
N GLU A 136 11.81 -7.82 -8.55
CA GLU A 136 11.38 -7.13 -9.78
C GLU A 136 10.68 -5.79 -9.50
N LEU A 137 10.03 -5.64 -8.34
CA LEU A 137 9.31 -4.42 -7.96
C LEU A 137 10.09 -3.54 -6.99
N GLY A 138 11.24 -4.00 -6.50
CA GLY A 138 12.05 -3.26 -5.54
C GLY A 138 11.29 -2.92 -4.26
N ALA A 139 10.41 -3.83 -3.80
CA ALA A 139 9.66 -3.63 -2.57
C ALA A 139 10.55 -3.82 -1.33
N ASP A 140 10.22 -3.10 -0.26
CA ASP A 140 10.97 -3.19 0.99
C ASP A 140 10.55 -4.41 1.81
N TYR A 141 9.25 -4.76 1.76
CA TYR A 141 8.69 -5.88 2.50
C TYR A 141 7.67 -6.65 1.64
N GLY A 142 7.53 -7.96 1.94
CA GLY A 142 6.56 -8.83 1.29
C GLY A 142 5.72 -9.59 2.32
N ILE A 143 4.40 -9.65 2.10
CA ILE A 143 3.47 -10.43 2.93
C ILE A 143 2.98 -11.63 2.12
N HIS A 144 3.44 -12.82 2.49
CA HIS A 144 3.01 -14.07 1.89
C HIS A 144 1.77 -14.63 2.59
N GLY A 145 0.79 -15.08 1.83
CA GLY A 145 -0.45 -15.65 2.37
C GLY A 145 -1.47 -14.59 2.81
N GLU A 146 -2.12 -14.83 3.94
CA GLU A 146 -3.10 -13.90 4.52
C GLU A 146 -2.42 -12.67 5.11
N GLY A 147 -2.96 -11.49 4.82
CA GLY A 147 -2.27 -10.23 5.09
C GLY A 147 -2.58 -9.61 6.45
N GLU A 148 -3.69 -9.96 7.10
CA GLU A 148 -4.24 -9.22 8.23
C GLU A 148 -3.30 -9.19 9.43
N GLY A 149 -2.94 -10.34 9.96
CA GLY A 149 -2.02 -10.48 11.08
C GLY A 149 -0.60 -10.00 10.75
N PRO A 150 0.04 -10.58 9.70
CA PRO A 150 1.41 -10.22 9.33
C PRO A 150 1.60 -8.73 9.02
N LEU A 151 0.65 -8.08 8.35
CA LEU A 151 0.79 -6.64 8.08
C LEU A 151 0.68 -5.80 9.35
N ALA A 152 -0.22 -6.16 10.28
CA ALA A 152 -0.33 -5.46 11.56
C ALA A 152 0.94 -5.64 12.40
N GLU A 153 1.52 -6.83 12.43
CA GLU A 153 2.78 -7.14 13.12
C GLU A 153 3.96 -6.38 12.51
N LEU A 154 4.07 -6.36 11.17
CA LEU A 154 5.09 -5.63 10.44
C LEU A 154 5.02 -4.13 10.77
N ILE A 155 3.84 -3.50 10.61
CA ILE A 155 3.66 -2.08 10.94
C ILE A 155 4.03 -1.82 12.41
N GLY A 156 3.55 -2.66 13.33
CA GLY A 156 3.88 -2.53 14.74
C GLY A 156 5.38 -2.68 15.05
N ALA A 157 6.11 -3.52 14.31
CA ALA A 157 7.56 -3.66 14.45
C ALA A 157 8.29 -2.43 13.90
N LEU A 158 7.89 -1.94 12.73
CA LEU A 158 8.45 -0.73 12.11
C LEU A 158 8.24 0.52 12.98
N GLU A 159 7.05 0.67 13.58
CA GLU A 159 6.77 1.77 14.51
C GLU A 159 7.64 1.71 15.79
N ARG A 160 8.11 0.54 16.16
CA ARG A 160 9.08 0.35 17.25
C ARG A 160 10.54 0.47 16.82
N GLY A 161 10.81 0.84 15.56
CA GLY A 161 12.16 1.02 15.00
C GLY A 161 12.88 -0.30 14.71
N ARG A 162 12.18 -1.42 14.55
CA ARG A 162 12.75 -2.68 14.10
C ARG A 162 12.77 -2.70 12.57
N THR A 163 13.95 -2.88 11.98
CA THR A 163 14.14 -2.92 10.52
C THR A 163 14.39 -4.34 9.98
N GLU A 164 14.80 -5.26 10.85
CA GLU A 164 14.95 -6.69 10.53
C GLU A 164 13.74 -7.44 11.09
N ILE A 165 12.96 -8.02 10.18
CA ILE A 165 11.75 -8.77 10.48
C ILE A 165 11.82 -10.04 9.63
N ASP A 166 11.86 -11.20 10.29
CA ASP A 166 11.87 -12.54 9.67
C ASP A 166 10.51 -12.89 9.01
#